data_bf72b5654b075249d054b20b85515cfb
#
_entry.id   bf72b5654b075249d054b20b85515cfb
#
_cell.length_a   1.000
_cell.length_b   1.000
_cell.length_c   1.000
_cell.angle_alpha   90.00
_cell.angle_beta   90.00
_cell.angle_gamma   90.00
#
_symmetry.space_group_name_H-M   'P 1'
#
loop_
_entity.id
_entity.type
_entity.pdbx_description
1 polymer ?
#
loop_
_entity_poly.entity_id
_entity_poly.type
_entity_poly.pdbx_seq_one_letter_code
_entity_poly.pdbx_strand_id
1 'polypeptide(L)'
;MRASIYYGPEDIQTTNIQDPRLNDDHAMLAEVSATSICGSDLHVYRGALDAMMEKGRSQTGHELIGRVKEIGKDVGRFKPGDRVSMAYSCSCGECYMCNVGQTAHCETTNKAVYGFGVPFGDLNGTHAEALILPHADAHTIKVPDAISDPAALMLSCNLPSAIIANKLADIAPGENVALIGCGPTGLMCLDIALQKSAGTIVAMDKVAHRLSVAEKKGAVPINPSDSDWMERALAETGARGFDKVIEVVGYPETLQMALDIVRPGGTIAAIGVFCDQEFNLVLADVFLRDITLHMNGFANVQPFMWEGLRLMERGVLSPEEYFSHDFK
;
A
#
# COMPACT_ATOMS: atom_id res chain seq x y z
N MET A 1 1.89 -11.34 25.47
CA MET A 1 2.02 -11.68 24.04
C MET A 1 3.34 -11.20 23.46
N ARG A 2 3.80 -11.74 22.36
CA ARG A 2 4.96 -11.22 21.62
C ARG A 2 4.52 -10.09 20.69
N ALA A 3 5.38 -9.07 20.54
CA ALA A 3 5.21 -8.00 19.56
C ALA A 3 6.57 -7.46 19.12
N SER A 4 6.63 -6.90 17.91
CA SER A 4 7.83 -6.23 17.41
C SER A 4 7.80 -4.76 17.81
N ILE A 5 8.82 -4.34 18.56
CA ILE A 5 8.95 -3.01 19.14
C ILE A 5 10.12 -2.27 18.50
N TYR A 6 9.91 -1.00 18.17
CA TYR A 6 10.92 -0.11 17.61
C TYR A 6 11.83 0.44 18.72
N TYR A 7 13.13 0.26 18.60
CA TYR A 7 14.16 0.80 19.51
C TYR A 7 15.04 1.88 18.86
N GLY A 8 14.96 2.03 17.55
CA GLY A 8 15.70 3.00 16.75
C GLY A 8 15.90 2.53 15.31
N PRO A 9 16.58 3.33 14.49
CA PRO A 9 16.94 2.92 13.13
C PRO A 9 17.71 1.57 13.15
N GLU A 10 17.26 0.67 12.28
CA GLU A 10 17.79 -0.70 12.14
C GLU A 10 17.68 -1.58 13.39
N ASP A 11 16.91 -1.14 14.40
CA ASP A 11 16.71 -1.85 15.65
C ASP A 11 15.22 -2.04 15.97
N ILE A 12 14.64 -3.14 15.45
CA ILE A 12 13.31 -3.63 15.79
C ILE A 12 13.47 -4.99 16.47
N GLN A 13 12.93 -5.15 17.68
CA GLN A 13 13.09 -6.35 18.48
C GLN A 13 11.74 -6.96 18.83
N THR A 14 11.64 -8.29 18.72
CA THR A 14 10.48 -9.02 19.23
C THR A 14 10.61 -9.19 20.74
N THR A 15 9.65 -8.64 21.48
CA THR A 15 9.63 -8.67 22.95
C THR A 15 8.29 -9.16 23.49
N ASN A 16 8.28 -9.59 24.75
CA ASN A 16 7.05 -9.89 25.47
C ASN A 16 6.46 -8.61 26.06
N ILE A 17 5.23 -8.32 25.70
CA ILE A 17 4.45 -7.19 26.22
C ILE A 17 3.17 -7.69 26.89
N GLN A 18 2.46 -6.80 27.58
CA GLN A 18 1.16 -7.12 28.16
C GLN A 18 0.14 -7.41 27.05
N ASP A 19 -0.71 -8.40 27.27
CA ASP A 19 -1.80 -8.70 26.35
C ASP A 19 -2.78 -7.51 26.26
N PRO A 20 -3.26 -7.18 25.05
CA PRO A 20 -4.25 -6.12 24.90
C PRO A 20 -5.57 -6.50 25.58
N ARG A 21 -6.24 -5.51 26.16
CA ARG A 21 -7.56 -5.68 26.78
C ARG A 21 -8.58 -4.82 26.08
N LEU A 22 -9.71 -5.43 25.72
CA LEU A 22 -10.80 -4.71 25.09
C LEU A 22 -11.53 -3.86 26.15
N ASN A 23 -11.46 -2.54 25.99
CA ASN A 23 -12.09 -1.56 26.88
C ASN A 23 -12.92 -0.52 26.15
N ASP A 24 -13.18 -0.73 24.84
CA ASP A 24 -13.91 0.18 23.97
C ASP A 24 -15.10 -0.56 23.36
N ASP A 25 -16.28 0.04 23.48
CA ASP A 25 -17.54 -0.54 23.04
C ASP A 25 -17.64 -0.68 21.50
N HIS A 26 -16.90 0.12 20.72
CA HIS A 26 -16.84 0.10 19.26
C HIS A 26 -15.63 -0.66 18.70
N ALA A 27 -14.78 -1.20 19.57
CA ALA A 27 -13.59 -1.92 19.16
C ALA A 27 -13.79 -3.44 19.15
N MET A 28 -12.87 -4.13 18.49
CA MET A 28 -12.72 -5.58 18.62
C MET A 28 -11.29 -5.95 18.93
N LEU A 29 -11.11 -7.08 19.62
CA LEU A 29 -9.83 -7.77 19.79
C LEU A 29 -9.72 -8.84 18.72
N ALA A 30 -8.69 -8.75 17.89
CA ALA A 30 -8.35 -9.75 16.90
C ALA A 30 -7.07 -10.50 17.28
N GLU A 31 -7.09 -11.82 17.15
CA GLU A 31 -5.89 -12.66 17.18
C GLU A 31 -5.28 -12.65 15.77
N VAL A 32 -4.00 -12.34 15.66
CA VAL A 32 -3.28 -12.22 14.39
C VAL A 32 -2.93 -13.60 13.87
N SER A 33 -3.49 -13.99 12.71
CA SER A 33 -3.13 -15.24 12.02
C SER A 33 -1.85 -15.05 11.18
N ALA A 34 -1.75 -13.93 10.49
CA ALA A 34 -0.55 -13.52 9.77
C ALA A 34 -0.47 -12.00 9.64
N THR A 35 0.73 -11.50 9.48
CA THR A 35 1.07 -10.11 9.19
C THR A 35 2.17 -10.07 8.13
N SER A 36 2.39 -8.93 7.49
CA SER A 36 3.40 -8.78 6.44
C SER A 36 4.31 -7.58 6.68
N ILE A 37 5.50 -7.65 6.11
CA ILE A 37 6.43 -6.52 6.03
C ILE A 37 6.20 -5.82 4.69
N CYS A 38 5.66 -4.61 4.75
CA CYS A 38 5.43 -3.75 3.60
C CYS A 38 6.67 -2.91 3.28
N GLY A 39 6.71 -2.33 2.07
CA GLY A 39 7.75 -1.36 1.71
C GLY A 39 7.83 -0.15 2.65
N SER A 40 6.69 0.29 3.19
CA SER A 40 6.61 1.39 4.14
C SER A 40 7.19 1.05 5.53
N ASP A 41 7.16 -0.22 5.96
CA ASP A 41 7.84 -0.65 7.19
C ASP A 41 9.36 -0.50 7.08
N LEU A 42 9.91 -0.57 5.85
CA LEU A 42 11.33 -0.33 5.62
C LEU A 42 11.72 1.14 5.86
N HIS A 43 10.81 2.09 5.66
CA HIS A 43 11.05 3.49 6.05
C HIS A 43 11.13 3.64 7.57
N VAL A 44 10.26 2.93 8.32
CA VAL A 44 10.37 2.86 9.79
C VAL A 44 11.70 2.23 10.19
N TYR A 45 12.03 1.07 9.65
CA TYR A 45 13.27 0.34 9.97
C TYR A 45 14.52 1.18 9.69
N ARG A 46 14.59 1.86 8.55
CA ARG A 46 15.73 2.70 8.15
C ARG A 46 15.80 4.05 8.87
N GLY A 47 14.83 4.36 9.72
CA GLY A 47 14.80 5.57 10.53
C GLY A 47 14.27 6.83 9.84
N ALA A 48 13.73 6.74 8.62
CA ALA A 48 13.09 7.88 7.96
C ALA A 48 11.93 8.46 8.79
N LEU A 49 11.32 7.64 9.66
CA LEU A 49 10.23 8.01 10.56
C LEU A 49 10.65 7.98 12.05
N ASP A 50 11.96 7.99 12.38
CA ASP A 50 12.46 7.90 13.77
C ASP A 50 11.83 8.95 14.69
N ALA A 51 11.68 10.19 14.21
CA ALA A 51 11.07 11.27 14.98
C ALA A 51 9.59 11.05 15.32
N MET A 52 8.91 10.11 14.66
CA MET A 52 7.50 9.80 14.85
C MET A 52 7.29 8.59 15.78
N MET A 53 8.34 7.79 15.98
CA MET A 53 8.31 6.57 16.78
C MET A 53 8.80 6.79 18.19
N GLU A 54 8.15 6.20 19.17
CA GLU A 54 8.60 6.19 20.56
C GLU A 54 9.42 4.92 20.83
N LYS A 55 10.74 5.11 21.05
CA LYS A 55 11.70 4.01 21.24
C LYS A 55 11.36 3.17 22.47
N GLY A 56 11.33 1.86 22.30
CA GLY A 56 10.96 0.92 23.36
C GLY A 56 9.47 0.79 23.63
N ARG A 57 8.60 1.51 22.85
CA ARG A 57 7.15 1.47 23.03
C ARG A 57 6.39 1.25 21.70
N SER A 58 6.72 1.98 20.65
CA SER A 58 5.97 1.88 19.40
C SER A 58 6.09 0.49 18.78
N GLN A 59 4.96 -0.14 18.54
CA GLN A 59 4.86 -1.39 17.79
C GLN A 59 4.93 -1.10 16.30
N THR A 60 5.35 -2.08 15.49
CA THR A 60 5.46 -1.95 14.04
C THR A 60 4.43 -2.82 13.31
N GLY A 61 4.28 -2.59 11.99
CA GLY A 61 3.37 -3.33 11.13
C GLY A 61 1.98 -2.72 11.00
N HIS A 62 1.36 -2.87 9.82
CA HIS A 62 0.07 -2.26 9.50
C HIS A 62 -0.82 -3.13 8.60
N GLU A 63 -0.43 -4.36 8.35
CA GLU A 63 -1.19 -5.31 7.54
C GLU A 63 -1.54 -6.55 8.37
N LEU A 64 -2.80 -7.01 8.30
CA LEU A 64 -3.30 -8.08 9.14
C LEU A 64 -4.35 -8.94 8.44
N ILE A 65 -4.21 -10.23 8.63
CA ILE A 65 -5.29 -11.20 8.61
C ILE A 65 -5.36 -11.88 9.97
N GLY A 66 -6.57 -11.97 10.53
CA GLY A 66 -6.75 -12.52 11.89
C GLY A 66 -8.15 -13.05 12.12
N ARG A 67 -8.38 -13.48 13.37
CA ARG A 67 -9.71 -13.93 13.84
C ARG A 67 -10.17 -13.07 15.00
N VAL A 68 -11.44 -12.69 14.96
CA VAL A 68 -12.10 -11.96 16.05
C VAL A 68 -12.12 -12.84 17.30
N LYS A 69 -11.58 -12.35 18.41
CA LYS A 69 -11.55 -12.99 19.72
C LYS A 69 -12.67 -12.46 20.63
N GLU A 70 -12.77 -11.13 20.69
CA GLU A 70 -13.78 -10.41 21.46
C GLU A 70 -14.28 -9.20 20.67
N ILE A 71 -15.52 -8.78 20.95
CA ILE A 71 -16.11 -7.56 20.37
C ILE A 71 -16.68 -6.68 21.49
N GLY A 72 -16.58 -5.37 21.30
CA GLY A 72 -17.33 -4.40 22.11
C GLY A 72 -18.84 -4.51 21.85
N LYS A 73 -19.64 -4.02 22.78
CA LYS A 73 -21.12 -4.18 22.72
C LYS A 73 -21.78 -3.50 21.53
N ASP A 74 -21.16 -2.45 20.98
CA ASP A 74 -21.67 -1.66 19.87
C ASP A 74 -21.11 -2.10 18.50
N VAL A 75 -20.28 -3.16 18.46
CA VAL A 75 -19.83 -3.79 17.22
C VAL A 75 -20.94 -4.66 16.65
N GLY A 76 -21.49 -4.26 15.51
CA GLY A 76 -22.68 -4.91 14.92
C GLY A 76 -22.37 -5.85 13.75
N ARG A 77 -21.23 -5.69 13.08
CA ARG A 77 -20.91 -6.43 11.85
C ARG A 77 -20.15 -7.73 12.07
N PHE A 78 -19.54 -7.90 13.24
CA PHE A 78 -18.62 -9.02 13.54
C PHE A 78 -19.06 -9.81 14.76
N LYS A 79 -18.56 -11.03 14.86
CA LYS A 79 -18.69 -11.92 16.02
C LYS A 79 -17.39 -12.68 16.26
N PRO A 80 -17.15 -13.19 17.48
CA PRO A 80 -16.02 -14.08 17.76
C PRO A 80 -15.95 -15.25 16.76
N GLY A 81 -14.74 -15.52 16.26
CA GLY A 81 -14.44 -16.54 15.25
C GLY A 81 -14.48 -16.04 13.81
N ASP A 82 -15.07 -14.88 13.51
CA ASP A 82 -15.03 -14.30 12.17
C ASP A 82 -13.58 -14.05 11.74
N ARG A 83 -13.24 -14.41 10.50
CA ARG A 83 -11.95 -14.14 9.88
C ARG A 83 -11.98 -12.76 9.23
N VAL A 84 -11.00 -11.91 9.56
CA VAL A 84 -11.04 -10.49 9.23
C VAL A 84 -9.71 -9.95 8.73
N SER A 85 -9.78 -9.01 7.80
CA SER A 85 -8.69 -8.11 7.43
C SER A 85 -9.13 -6.66 7.65
N MET A 86 -8.20 -5.77 7.91
CA MET A 86 -8.47 -4.36 8.19
C MET A 86 -7.71 -3.43 7.25
N ALA A 87 -8.21 -2.22 7.03
CA ALA A 87 -7.43 -1.17 6.39
C ALA A 87 -6.24 -0.76 7.26
N TYR A 88 -5.09 -0.45 6.66
CA TYR A 88 -3.89 0.00 7.38
C TYR A 88 -4.13 1.27 8.22
N SER A 89 -5.14 2.07 7.87
CA SER A 89 -5.56 3.27 8.58
C SER A 89 -6.91 3.06 9.26
N CYS A 90 -7.03 3.57 10.50
CA CYS A 90 -8.27 3.52 11.25
C CYS A 90 -9.20 4.66 10.85
N SER A 91 -10.47 4.35 10.59
CA SER A 91 -11.51 5.34 10.29
C SER A 91 -12.76 5.09 11.11
N CYS A 92 -13.49 6.16 11.47
CA CYS A 92 -14.73 6.06 12.25
C CYS A 92 -15.97 5.74 11.40
N GLY A 93 -15.90 5.99 10.09
CA GLY A 93 -17.02 5.73 9.15
C GLY A 93 -18.08 6.84 9.08
N GLU A 94 -18.05 7.87 9.94
CA GLU A 94 -19.15 8.83 10.08
C GLU A 94 -18.75 10.31 10.05
N CYS A 95 -17.46 10.65 10.23
CA CYS A 95 -17.01 12.03 10.11
C CYS A 95 -17.07 12.52 8.65
N TYR A 96 -16.91 13.84 8.46
CA TYR A 96 -16.96 14.43 7.11
C TYR A 96 -15.99 13.74 6.14
N MET A 97 -14.73 13.56 6.55
CA MET A 97 -13.72 12.93 5.68
C MET A 97 -14.08 11.48 5.32
N CYS A 98 -14.62 10.71 6.26
CA CYS A 98 -15.11 9.36 5.97
C CYS A 98 -16.28 9.36 4.98
N ASN A 99 -17.24 10.27 5.15
CA ASN A 99 -18.42 10.38 4.30
C ASN A 99 -18.10 10.80 2.85
N VAL A 100 -17.00 11.55 2.64
CA VAL A 100 -16.52 11.92 1.29
C VAL A 100 -15.50 10.92 0.72
N GLY A 101 -15.32 9.76 1.38
CA GLY A 101 -14.42 8.69 0.91
C GLY A 101 -12.94 8.89 1.24
N GLN A 102 -12.59 9.91 2.02
CA GLN A 102 -11.21 10.22 2.46
C GLN A 102 -10.92 9.55 3.82
N THR A 103 -11.12 8.23 3.89
CA THR A 103 -11.09 7.46 5.15
C THR A 103 -9.74 7.49 5.86
N ALA A 104 -8.62 7.56 5.15
CA ALA A 104 -7.29 7.70 5.72
C ALA A 104 -7.06 9.09 6.37
N HIS A 105 -7.90 10.06 6.05
CA HIS A 105 -7.90 11.41 6.64
C HIS A 105 -8.97 11.58 7.71
N CYS A 106 -9.40 10.49 8.35
CA CYS A 106 -10.44 10.51 9.38
C CYS A 106 -10.12 11.52 10.49
N GLU A 107 -11.07 12.44 10.74
CA GLU A 107 -10.92 13.50 11.74
C GLU A 107 -11.03 12.94 13.16
N THR A 108 -11.95 12.00 13.38
CA THR A 108 -12.21 11.37 14.68
C THR A 108 -10.99 10.61 15.21
N THR A 109 -10.30 9.89 14.33
CA THR A 109 -9.13 9.07 14.70
C THR A 109 -7.82 9.84 14.54
N ASN A 110 -7.86 11.12 14.16
CA ASN A 110 -6.68 11.93 13.88
C ASN A 110 -5.75 11.27 12.84
N LYS A 111 -6.31 10.78 11.75
CA LYS A 111 -5.56 10.11 10.66
C LYS A 111 -4.75 8.91 11.14
N ALA A 112 -5.27 8.15 12.09
CA ALA A 112 -4.55 7.07 12.76
C ALA A 112 -4.15 5.95 11.78
N VAL A 113 -2.88 5.55 11.88
CA VAL A 113 -2.26 4.45 11.12
C VAL A 113 -1.63 3.46 12.09
N TYR A 114 -1.88 2.20 11.87
CA TYR A 114 -1.29 1.14 12.69
C TYR A 114 0.22 1.10 12.52
N GLY A 115 0.96 1.07 13.63
CA GLY A 115 2.41 0.88 13.62
C GLY A 115 3.27 2.05 13.14
N PHE A 116 2.69 3.27 13.01
CA PHE A 116 3.42 4.46 12.51
C PHE A 116 3.63 5.56 13.57
N GLY A 117 3.36 5.24 14.85
CA GLY A 117 3.70 6.08 15.99
C GLY A 117 2.75 7.25 16.26
N VAL A 118 3.23 8.15 17.14
CA VAL A 118 2.41 9.17 17.79
C VAL A 118 1.71 10.14 16.85
N PRO A 119 2.33 10.72 15.81
CA PRO A 119 1.67 11.68 14.93
C PRO A 119 0.51 11.09 14.11
N PHE A 120 0.49 9.74 13.99
CA PHE A 120 -0.54 9.01 13.28
C PHE A 120 -1.45 8.24 14.26
N GLY A 121 -1.86 8.88 15.35
CA GLY A 121 -2.85 8.37 16.30
C GLY A 121 -2.36 7.30 17.26
N ASP A 122 -1.06 6.99 17.28
CA ASP A 122 -0.40 6.08 18.23
C ASP A 122 -1.03 4.69 18.37
N LEU A 123 -1.55 4.17 17.25
CA LEU A 123 -2.11 2.81 17.23
C LEU A 123 -1.00 1.77 17.27
N ASN A 124 -1.25 0.71 18.01
CA ASN A 124 -0.38 -0.46 18.05
C ASN A 124 -0.22 -1.07 16.65
N GLY A 125 0.94 -1.66 16.39
CA GLY A 125 1.24 -2.30 15.11
C GLY A 125 0.77 -3.74 15.04
N THR A 126 0.64 -4.24 13.81
CA THR A 126 0.16 -5.60 13.51
C THR A 126 1.21 -6.69 13.67
N HIS A 127 2.50 -6.34 13.80
CA HIS A 127 3.56 -7.31 14.10
C HIS A 127 3.48 -7.77 15.56
N ALA A 128 2.34 -8.37 15.94
CA ALA A 128 1.99 -8.82 17.27
C ALA A 128 1.06 -10.03 17.21
N GLU A 129 0.93 -10.78 18.32
CA GLU A 129 0.04 -11.95 18.37
C GLU A 129 -1.44 -11.57 18.48
N ALA A 130 -1.75 -10.36 18.98
CA ALA A 130 -3.12 -9.85 19.04
C ALA A 130 -3.15 -8.32 18.95
N LEU A 131 -4.27 -7.77 18.48
CA LEU A 131 -4.44 -6.33 18.26
C LEU A 131 -5.86 -5.87 18.59
N ILE A 132 -5.99 -4.69 19.19
CA ILE A 132 -7.27 -3.98 19.30
C ILE A 132 -7.50 -3.18 18.01
N LEU A 133 -8.68 -3.34 17.42
CA LEU A 133 -9.14 -2.61 16.25
C LEU A 133 -10.26 -1.64 16.67
N PRO A 134 -9.95 -0.35 16.93
CA PRO A 134 -10.97 0.65 17.25
C PRO A 134 -11.90 0.87 16.06
N HIS A 135 -13.13 1.32 16.28
CA HIS A 135 -14.12 1.54 15.21
C HIS A 135 -14.21 0.37 14.22
N ALA A 136 -14.24 -0.85 14.74
CA ALA A 136 -14.08 -2.09 13.99
C ALA A 136 -14.98 -2.20 12.77
N ASP A 137 -16.24 -1.79 12.89
CA ASP A 137 -17.25 -1.87 11.83
C ASP A 137 -16.93 -0.98 10.62
N ALA A 138 -16.11 0.07 10.80
CA ALA A 138 -15.87 1.07 9.77
C ALA A 138 -14.75 0.69 8.79
N HIS A 139 -13.67 0.05 9.27
CA HIS A 139 -12.47 -0.16 8.45
C HIS A 139 -12.01 -1.61 8.37
N THR A 140 -12.85 -2.55 8.80
CA THR A 140 -12.58 -3.99 8.76
C THR A 140 -13.55 -4.71 7.84
N ILE A 141 -13.10 -5.77 7.19
CA ILE A 141 -13.94 -6.63 6.36
C ILE A 141 -13.81 -8.09 6.78
N LYS A 142 -14.90 -8.86 6.57
CA LYS A 142 -14.85 -10.33 6.67
C LYS A 142 -14.17 -10.90 5.43
N VAL A 143 -13.34 -11.90 5.65
CA VAL A 143 -12.63 -12.60 4.57
C VAL A 143 -13.11 -14.05 4.55
N PRO A 144 -13.60 -14.55 3.40
CA PRO A 144 -14.00 -15.96 3.25
C PRO A 144 -12.83 -16.92 3.50
N ASP A 145 -13.10 -18.09 4.07
CA ASP A 145 -12.07 -19.11 4.34
C ASP A 145 -11.43 -19.67 3.04
N ALA A 146 -12.10 -19.51 1.89
CA ALA A 146 -11.55 -19.90 0.58
C ALA A 146 -10.36 -19.05 0.11
N ILE A 147 -10.20 -17.82 0.66
CA ILE A 147 -9.06 -16.95 0.35
C ILE A 147 -7.93 -17.29 1.30
N SER A 148 -6.74 -17.56 0.78
CA SER A 148 -5.55 -17.87 1.60
C SER A 148 -5.15 -16.69 2.51
N ASP A 149 -4.44 -16.96 3.62
CA ASP A 149 -3.97 -15.89 4.51
C ASP A 149 -3.00 -14.93 3.78
N PRO A 150 -2.04 -15.41 2.96
CA PRO A 150 -1.20 -14.51 2.17
C PRO A 150 -2.00 -13.61 1.23
N ALA A 151 -2.98 -14.14 0.51
CA ALA A 151 -3.83 -13.32 -0.36
C ALA A 151 -4.64 -12.28 0.44
N ALA A 152 -5.22 -12.70 1.56
CA ALA A 152 -6.02 -11.84 2.43
C ALA A 152 -5.22 -10.69 3.07
N LEU A 153 -3.94 -10.89 3.37
CA LEU A 153 -3.03 -9.85 3.86
C LEU A 153 -2.95 -8.65 2.91
N MET A 154 -2.92 -8.90 1.61
CA MET A 154 -2.82 -7.85 0.59
C MET A 154 -4.03 -6.89 0.60
N LEU A 155 -5.16 -7.28 1.21
CA LEU A 155 -6.34 -6.42 1.34
C LEU A 155 -6.12 -5.24 2.30
N SER A 156 -5.20 -5.34 3.25
CA SER A 156 -4.96 -4.29 4.23
C SER A 156 -4.37 -3.01 3.64
N CYS A 157 -3.52 -3.13 2.62
CA CYS A 157 -2.73 -2.03 2.08
C CYS A 157 -2.48 -2.18 0.57
N ASN A 158 -1.73 -3.20 0.17
CA ASN A 158 -1.07 -3.27 -1.15
C ASN A 158 -2.06 -3.38 -2.32
N LEU A 159 -3.04 -4.28 -2.27
CA LEU A 159 -3.98 -4.46 -3.37
C LEU A 159 -4.93 -3.28 -3.53
N PRO A 160 -5.57 -2.73 -2.46
CA PRO A 160 -6.34 -1.50 -2.59
C PRO A 160 -5.51 -0.32 -3.11
N SER A 161 -4.25 -0.19 -2.71
CA SER A 161 -3.34 0.84 -3.23
C SER A 161 -3.07 0.67 -4.72
N ALA A 162 -2.88 -0.57 -5.18
CA ALA A 162 -2.72 -0.87 -6.61
C ALA A 162 -3.99 -0.54 -7.42
N ILE A 163 -5.18 -0.80 -6.85
CA ILE A 163 -6.46 -0.41 -7.46
C ILE A 163 -6.55 1.12 -7.57
N ILE A 164 -6.21 1.84 -6.50
CA ILE A 164 -6.21 3.31 -6.47
C ILE A 164 -5.24 3.87 -7.50
N ALA A 165 -4.01 3.36 -7.59
CA ALA A 165 -3.02 3.80 -8.57
C ALA A 165 -3.55 3.71 -10.00
N ASN A 166 -4.15 2.57 -10.35
CA ASN A 166 -4.74 2.34 -11.67
C ASN A 166 -5.98 3.22 -11.94
N LYS A 167 -6.74 3.58 -10.90
CA LYS A 167 -7.86 4.53 -11.02
C LYS A 167 -7.36 5.95 -11.22
N LEU A 168 -6.33 6.37 -10.50
CA LEU A 168 -5.71 7.69 -10.65
C LEU A 168 -5.00 7.85 -12.00
N ALA A 169 -4.33 6.80 -12.47
CA ALA A 169 -3.73 6.78 -13.80
C ALA A 169 -4.79 6.86 -14.91
N ASP A 170 -6.00 6.37 -14.64
CA ASP A 170 -7.14 6.34 -15.60
C ASP A 170 -6.74 5.75 -16.94
N ILE A 171 -6.21 4.52 -16.91
CA ILE A 171 -5.70 3.82 -18.07
C ILE A 171 -6.86 3.46 -19.01
N ALA A 172 -6.78 3.93 -20.27
CA ALA A 172 -7.66 3.51 -21.34
C ALA A 172 -7.04 2.37 -22.18
N PRO A 173 -7.86 1.55 -22.87
CA PRO A 173 -7.35 0.50 -23.75
C PRO A 173 -6.38 1.03 -24.81
N GLY A 174 -5.23 0.36 -24.95
CA GLY A 174 -4.19 0.72 -25.93
C GLY A 174 -3.22 1.80 -25.48
N GLU A 175 -3.41 2.45 -24.31
CA GLU A 175 -2.45 3.42 -23.78
C GLU A 175 -1.16 2.73 -23.29
N ASN A 176 -0.02 3.37 -23.53
CA ASN A 176 1.29 2.90 -23.06
C ASN A 176 1.50 3.32 -21.61
N VAL A 177 1.93 2.37 -20.79
CA VAL A 177 2.09 2.55 -19.33
C VAL A 177 3.53 2.31 -18.92
N ALA A 178 4.10 3.20 -18.12
CA ALA A 178 5.32 2.93 -17.38
C ALA A 178 4.99 2.64 -15.92
N LEU A 179 5.51 1.55 -15.40
CA LEU A 179 5.44 1.18 -13.98
C LEU A 179 6.82 1.31 -13.35
N ILE A 180 6.98 2.21 -12.40
CA ILE A 180 8.22 2.42 -11.65
C ILE A 180 8.08 1.77 -10.28
N GLY A 181 8.83 0.68 -10.07
CA GLY A 181 8.77 -0.20 -8.91
C GLY A 181 7.96 -1.47 -9.18
N CYS A 182 8.61 -2.63 -9.09
CA CYS A 182 8.03 -3.96 -9.27
C CYS A 182 8.00 -4.77 -7.96
N GLY A 183 7.80 -4.08 -6.82
CA GLY A 183 7.45 -4.74 -5.56
C GLY A 183 6.02 -5.32 -5.61
N PRO A 184 5.51 -5.91 -4.52
CA PRO A 184 4.17 -6.50 -4.51
C PRO A 184 3.08 -5.56 -5.03
N THR A 185 3.04 -4.32 -4.55
CA THR A 185 2.09 -3.30 -5.03
C THR A 185 2.24 -3.02 -6.53
N GLY A 186 3.48 -2.88 -7.02
CA GLY A 186 3.74 -2.62 -8.44
C GLY A 186 3.33 -3.79 -9.33
N LEU A 187 3.61 -5.02 -8.94
CA LEU A 187 3.19 -6.20 -9.71
C LEU A 187 1.66 -6.35 -9.73
N MET A 188 0.96 -5.99 -8.66
CA MET A 188 -0.51 -5.89 -8.68
C MET A 188 -1.01 -4.74 -9.55
N CYS A 189 -0.29 -3.61 -9.61
CA CYS A 189 -0.59 -2.54 -10.57
C CYS A 189 -0.46 -3.03 -12.02
N LEU A 190 0.57 -3.82 -12.32
CA LEU A 190 0.76 -4.44 -13.63
C LEU A 190 -0.41 -5.35 -14.00
N ASP A 191 -0.81 -6.25 -13.10
CA ASP A 191 -1.95 -7.15 -13.35
C ASP A 191 -3.24 -6.38 -13.66
N ILE A 192 -3.51 -5.32 -12.89
CA ILE A 192 -4.71 -4.50 -13.11
C ILE A 192 -4.61 -3.72 -14.44
N ALA A 193 -3.43 -3.18 -14.79
CA ALA A 193 -3.22 -2.49 -16.06
C ALA A 193 -3.43 -3.42 -17.25
N LEU A 194 -2.95 -4.67 -17.16
CA LEU A 194 -3.20 -5.71 -18.17
C LEU A 194 -4.70 -6.02 -18.33
N GLN A 195 -5.45 -6.09 -17.24
CA GLN A 195 -6.91 -6.29 -17.27
C GLN A 195 -7.64 -5.11 -17.92
N LYS A 196 -7.08 -3.91 -17.89
CA LYS A 196 -7.60 -2.72 -18.56
C LYS A 196 -7.25 -2.67 -20.06
N SER A 197 -6.58 -3.70 -20.58
CA SER A 197 -6.10 -3.74 -21.97
C SER A 197 -5.15 -2.58 -22.30
N ALA A 198 -4.27 -2.23 -21.39
CA ALA A 198 -3.17 -1.31 -21.69
C ALA A 198 -2.40 -1.76 -22.94
N GLY A 199 -1.78 -0.82 -23.63
CA GLY A 199 -0.87 -1.09 -24.73
C GLY A 199 0.45 -1.68 -24.26
N THR A 200 1.57 -1.10 -24.66
CA THR A 200 2.87 -1.52 -24.11
C THR A 200 2.98 -1.12 -22.64
N ILE A 201 3.40 -2.05 -21.80
CA ILE A 201 3.72 -1.78 -20.41
C ILE A 201 5.23 -1.97 -20.22
N VAL A 202 5.93 -0.90 -19.80
CA VAL A 202 7.33 -0.97 -19.37
C VAL A 202 7.37 -1.05 -17.84
N ALA A 203 8.07 -2.05 -17.30
CA ALA A 203 8.23 -2.26 -15.88
C ALA A 203 9.69 -1.98 -15.45
N MET A 204 9.87 -1.10 -14.47
CA MET A 204 11.18 -0.63 -14.03
C MET A 204 11.45 -1.02 -12.57
N ASP A 205 12.53 -1.72 -12.32
CA ASP A 205 13.03 -2.05 -10.96
C ASP A 205 14.55 -2.34 -11.01
N LYS A 206 15.24 -2.15 -9.89
CA LYS A 206 16.67 -2.48 -9.75
C LYS A 206 16.89 -3.97 -9.45
N VAL A 207 15.84 -4.70 -9.03
CA VAL A 207 15.91 -6.11 -8.61
C VAL A 207 15.56 -7.01 -9.79
N ALA A 208 16.55 -7.73 -10.31
CA ALA A 208 16.40 -8.58 -11.48
C ALA A 208 15.28 -9.63 -11.36
N HIS A 209 15.11 -10.24 -10.18
CA HIS A 209 14.03 -11.20 -9.94
C HIS A 209 12.64 -10.57 -10.15
N ARG A 210 12.41 -9.35 -9.66
CA ARG A 210 11.14 -8.63 -9.83
C ARG A 210 10.86 -8.28 -11.30
N LEU A 211 11.90 -7.85 -12.01
CA LEU A 211 11.82 -7.62 -13.46
C LEU A 211 11.45 -8.90 -14.22
N SER A 212 12.06 -10.04 -13.85
CA SER A 212 11.72 -11.34 -14.46
C SER A 212 10.26 -11.75 -14.21
N VAL A 213 9.69 -11.40 -13.06
CA VAL A 213 8.24 -11.63 -12.80
C VAL A 213 7.38 -10.74 -13.70
N ALA A 214 7.72 -9.46 -13.82
CA ALA A 214 7.01 -8.52 -14.68
C ALA A 214 7.08 -8.94 -16.16
N GLU A 215 8.25 -9.37 -16.63
CA GLU A 215 8.47 -9.88 -17.99
C GLU A 215 7.62 -11.10 -18.31
N LYS A 216 7.53 -12.08 -17.40
CA LYS A 216 6.66 -13.25 -17.57
C LYS A 216 5.19 -12.90 -17.70
N LYS A 217 4.76 -11.76 -17.16
CA LYS A 217 3.41 -11.23 -17.30
C LYS A 217 3.21 -10.40 -18.58
N GLY A 218 4.26 -10.19 -19.37
CA GLY A 218 4.21 -9.50 -20.66
C GLY A 218 4.64 -8.03 -20.63
N ALA A 219 5.19 -7.54 -19.52
CA ALA A 219 5.81 -6.21 -19.48
C ALA A 219 7.23 -6.23 -20.05
N VAL A 220 7.69 -5.10 -20.59
CA VAL A 220 9.07 -4.91 -21.02
C VAL A 220 9.91 -4.53 -19.80
N PRO A 221 10.89 -5.35 -19.39
CA PRO A 221 11.68 -5.09 -18.18
C PRO A 221 12.82 -4.09 -18.47
N ILE A 222 12.95 -3.08 -17.61
CA ILE A 222 14.05 -2.11 -17.68
C ILE A 222 14.66 -1.91 -16.30
N ASN A 223 15.96 -2.06 -16.19
CA ASN A 223 16.69 -1.68 -15.00
C ASN A 223 17.09 -0.21 -15.07
N PRO A 224 16.58 0.66 -14.19
CA PRO A 224 16.91 2.09 -14.20
C PRO A 224 18.36 2.41 -13.78
N SER A 225 19.15 1.40 -13.37
CA SER A 225 20.58 1.55 -13.13
C SER A 225 21.42 1.47 -14.40
N ASP A 226 20.84 1.01 -15.52
CA ASP A 226 21.53 0.97 -16.82
C ASP A 226 21.62 2.40 -17.38
N SER A 227 22.74 2.77 -17.98
CA SER A 227 22.96 4.14 -18.48
C SER A 227 22.03 4.54 -19.64
N ASP A 228 21.49 3.55 -20.36
CA ASP A 228 20.60 3.70 -21.51
C ASP A 228 19.10 3.46 -21.16
N TRP A 229 18.76 3.36 -19.88
CA TRP A 229 17.41 3.01 -19.45
C TRP A 229 16.32 3.89 -20.05
N MET A 230 16.57 5.20 -20.11
CA MET A 230 15.59 6.18 -20.63
C MET A 230 15.40 6.03 -22.13
N GLU A 231 16.46 5.88 -22.90
CA GLU A 231 16.42 5.66 -24.35
C GLU A 231 15.62 4.38 -24.65
N ARG A 232 15.92 3.28 -23.94
CA ARG A 232 15.19 2.02 -24.10
C ARG A 232 13.72 2.15 -23.74
N ALA A 233 13.40 2.84 -22.63
CA ALA A 233 12.00 3.04 -22.23
C ALA A 233 11.23 3.86 -23.27
N LEU A 234 11.80 4.97 -23.74
CA LEU A 234 11.16 5.83 -24.72
C LEU A 234 11.04 5.18 -26.11
N ALA A 235 11.95 4.27 -26.47
CA ALA A 235 11.86 3.51 -27.72
C ALA A 235 10.55 2.70 -27.82
N GLU A 236 10.05 2.17 -26.69
CA GLU A 236 8.79 1.41 -26.63
C GLU A 236 7.54 2.24 -26.98
N THR A 237 7.67 3.56 -26.94
CA THR A 237 6.59 4.50 -27.28
C THR A 237 6.85 5.29 -28.56
N GLY A 238 7.88 4.92 -29.33
CA GLY A 238 8.35 5.68 -30.47
C GLY A 238 8.83 7.08 -30.11
N ALA A 239 9.51 7.21 -28.99
CA ALA A 239 10.08 8.42 -28.39
C ALA A 239 9.04 9.51 -28.00
N ARG A 240 7.74 9.18 -27.95
CA ARG A 240 6.68 10.14 -27.54
C ARG A 240 6.54 10.28 -26.03
N GLY A 241 7.00 9.30 -25.26
CA GLY A 241 6.76 9.14 -23.82
C GLY A 241 5.48 8.35 -23.52
N PHE A 242 5.26 8.05 -22.25
CA PHE A 242 4.16 7.21 -21.79
C PHE A 242 2.87 8.02 -21.58
N ASP A 243 1.73 7.44 -21.94
CA ASP A 243 0.42 8.00 -21.63
C ASP A 243 0.19 8.09 -20.15
N LYS A 244 0.57 7.04 -19.44
CA LYS A 244 0.40 6.88 -17.98
C LYS A 244 1.69 6.40 -17.35
N VAL A 245 2.03 6.99 -16.19
CA VAL A 245 3.13 6.52 -15.35
C VAL A 245 2.59 6.23 -13.96
N ILE A 246 2.84 5.02 -13.46
CA ILE A 246 2.51 4.63 -12.08
C ILE A 246 3.84 4.52 -11.31
N GLU A 247 3.99 5.36 -10.29
CA GLU A 247 5.16 5.39 -9.43
C GLU A 247 4.79 4.81 -8.04
N VAL A 248 5.46 3.72 -7.63
CA VAL A 248 5.14 2.99 -6.39
C VAL A 248 6.38 2.74 -5.50
N VAL A 249 7.41 3.54 -5.66
CA VAL A 249 8.67 3.44 -4.88
C VAL A 249 8.76 4.50 -3.80
N GLY A 250 8.49 5.79 -4.16
CA GLY A 250 8.42 6.89 -3.22
C GLY A 250 9.75 7.60 -2.95
N TYR A 251 10.59 7.80 -3.95
CA TYR A 251 11.81 8.59 -3.85
C TYR A 251 11.79 9.77 -4.83
N PRO A 252 12.50 10.90 -4.52
CA PRO A 252 12.64 12.01 -5.44
C PRO A 252 13.11 11.60 -6.83
N GLU A 253 14.07 10.68 -6.91
CA GLU A 253 14.64 10.19 -8.17
C GLU A 253 13.60 9.44 -9.00
N THR A 254 12.72 8.65 -8.37
CA THR A 254 11.68 7.90 -9.09
C THR A 254 10.54 8.81 -9.55
N LEU A 255 10.25 9.88 -8.80
CA LEU A 255 9.33 10.92 -9.26
C LEU A 255 9.91 11.70 -10.45
N GLN A 256 11.22 12.02 -10.40
CA GLN A 256 11.90 12.65 -11.54
C GLN A 256 11.87 11.74 -12.77
N MET A 257 12.17 10.46 -12.63
CA MET A 257 12.04 9.48 -13.72
C MET A 257 10.63 9.50 -14.32
N ALA A 258 9.59 9.56 -13.50
CA ALA A 258 8.22 9.63 -13.98
C ALA A 258 7.96 10.89 -14.81
N LEU A 259 8.47 12.04 -14.36
CA LEU A 259 8.39 13.32 -15.07
C LEU A 259 9.14 13.30 -16.40
N ASP A 260 10.30 12.63 -16.44
CA ASP A 260 11.16 12.58 -17.63
C ASP A 260 10.54 11.76 -18.77
N ILE A 261 9.77 10.70 -18.43
CA ILE A 261 9.26 9.74 -19.43
C ILE A 261 7.77 9.90 -19.76
N VAL A 262 7.00 10.67 -18.96
CA VAL A 262 5.60 10.95 -19.28
C VAL A 262 5.50 11.87 -20.49
N ARG A 263 4.59 11.57 -21.43
CA ARG A 263 4.36 12.46 -22.59
C ARG A 263 3.65 13.76 -22.21
N PRO A 264 3.70 14.79 -23.05
CA PRO A 264 2.79 15.93 -22.89
C PRO A 264 1.32 15.48 -22.84
N GLY A 265 0.54 16.06 -21.92
CA GLY A 265 -0.85 15.67 -21.63
C GLY A 265 -0.98 14.31 -20.96
N GLY A 266 0.12 13.70 -20.48
CA GLY A 266 0.09 12.42 -19.79
C GLY A 266 -0.22 12.56 -18.29
N THR A 267 -0.42 11.41 -17.64
CA THR A 267 -0.79 11.33 -16.22
C THR A 267 0.25 10.55 -15.43
N ILE A 268 0.66 11.07 -14.29
CA ILE A 268 1.49 10.38 -13.29
C ILE A 268 0.63 10.09 -12.06
N ALA A 269 0.55 8.83 -11.65
CA ALA A 269 -0.04 8.38 -10.39
C ALA A 269 1.08 7.95 -9.45
N ALA A 270 1.50 8.84 -8.54
CA ALA A 270 2.53 8.59 -7.55
C ALA A 270 1.88 8.17 -6.23
N ILE A 271 2.04 6.91 -5.87
CA ILE A 271 1.51 6.31 -4.64
C ILE A 271 2.62 5.74 -3.74
N GLY A 272 3.87 5.81 -4.17
CA GLY A 272 5.02 5.50 -3.32
C GLY A 272 5.02 6.36 -2.06
N VAL A 273 5.59 5.86 -0.96
CA VAL A 273 5.66 6.59 0.30
C VAL A 273 6.89 7.49 0.29
N PHE A 274 6.67 8.78 0.01
CA PHE A 274 7.73 9.78 0.04
C PHE A 274 7.99 10.22 1.49
N CYS A 275 9.20 9.96 1.99
CA CYS A 275 9.66 10.43 3.29
C CYS A 275 10.56 11.68 3.19
N ASP A 276 11.01 12.03 2.00
CA ASP A 276 11.78 13.24 1.74
C ASP A 276 10.88 14.48 1.87
N GLN A 277 11.41 15.54 2.47
CA GLN A 277 10.63 16.75 2.75
C GLN A 277 10.52 17.68 1.55
N GLU A 278 11.45 17.60 0.60
CA GLU A 278 11.56 18.52 -0.52
C GLU A 278 11.82 17.81 -1.84
N PHE A 279 11.21 18.32 -2.90
CA PHE A 279 11.47 17.94 -4.28
C PHE A 279 11.51 19.22 -5.15
N ASN A 280 12.58 19.38 -5.93
CA ASN A 280 12.73 20.55 -6.80
C ASN A 280 12.00 20.34 -8.13
N LEU A 281 10.73 20.76 -8.18
CA LEU A 281 9.90 20.67 -9.38
C LEU A 281 10.13 21.87 -10.30
N VAL A 282 10.53 21.62 -11.55
CA VAL A 282 10.60 22.65 -12.60
C VAL A 282 9.18 22.93 -13.11
N LEU A 283 8.51 23.92 -12.50
CA LEU A 283 7.10 24.24 -12.76
C LEU A 283 6.81 24.55 -14.24
N ALA A 284 7.72 25.27 -14.92
CA ALA A 284 7.54 25.63 -16.33
C ALA A 284 7.47 24.37 -17.22
N ASP A 285 8.26 23.37 -16.94
CA ASP A 285 8.25 22.11 -17.70
C ASP A 285 6.92 21.37 -17.55
N VAL A 286 6.46 21.16 -16.30
CA VAL A 286 5.20 20.50 -16.00
C VAL A 286 4.01 21.25 -16.59
N PHE A 287 4.00 22.57 -16.45
CA PHE A 287 2.96 23.45 -16.97
C PHE A 287 2.87 23.42 -18.49
N LEU A 288 4.01 23.55 -19.21
CA LEU A 288 4.04 23.59 -20.67
C LEU A 288 3.75 22.23 -21.34
N ARG A 289 3.89 21.15 -20.57
CA ARG A 289 3.56 19.79 -21.04
C ARG A 289 2.15 19.33 -20.59
N ASP A 290 1.36 20.16 -19.91
CA ASP A 290 0.01 19.84 -19.43
C ASP A 290 -0.03 18.51 -18.64
N ILE A 291 0.95 18.25 -17.76
CA ILE A 291 1.07 17.02 -17.00
C ILE A 291 0.05 16.99 -15.87
N THR A 292 -0.67 15.88 -15.75
CA THR A 292 -1.48 15.60 -14.57
C THR A 292 -0.65 14.78 -13.57
N LEU A 293 -0.43 15.32 -12.37
CA LEU A 293 0.28 14.65 -11.30
C LEU A 293 -0.66 14.39 -10.12
N HIS A 294 -0.92 13.12 -9.84
CA HIS A 294 -1.61 12.66 -8.63
C HIS A 294 -0.60 12.19 -7.60
N MET A 295 -0.56 12.86 -6.43
CA MET A 295 0.19 12.42 -5.25
C MET A 295 -0.80 11.79 -4.27
N ASN A 296 -0.65 10.50 -3.95
CA ASN A 296 -1.59 9.78 -3.08
C ASN A 296 -0.85 8.83 -2.12
N GLY A 297 -0.02 9.39 -1.25
CA GLY A 297 0.74 8.63 -0.25
C GLY A 297 -0.12 8.13 0.92
N PHE A 298 -1.22 8.83 1.26
CA PHE A 298 -2.21 8.40 2.27
C PHE A 298 -3.42 7.80 1.56
N ALA A 299 -3.22 6.62 0.99
CA ALA A 299 -4.21 5.95 0.17
C ALA A 299 -5.47 5.57 0.98
N ASN A 300 -6.64 5.96 0.49
CA ASN A 300 -7.94 5.64 1.10
C ASN A 300 -8.34 4.20 0.78
N VAL A 301 -7.61 3.22 1.33
CA VAL A 301 -7.73 1.80 0.97
C VAL A 301 -9.06 1.17 1.37
N GLN A 302 -9.68 1.63 2.47
CA GLN A 302 -10.89 1.02 3.03
C GLN A 302 -12.02 0.85 2.00
N PRO A 303 -12.39 1.85 1.17
CA PRO A 303 -13.44 1.68 0.17
C PRO A 303 -13.12 0.63 -0.92
N PHE A 304 -11.83 0.35 -1.13
CA PHE A 304 -11.35 -0.56 -2.19
C PHE A 304 -11.04 -1.98 -1.71
N MET A 305 -11.08 -2.25 -0.41
CA MET A 305 -10.89 -3.60 0.13
C MET A 305 -11.91 -4.60 -0.42
N TRP A 306 -13.17 -4.19 -0.54
CA TRP A 306 -14.24 -5.02 -1.14
C TRP A 306 -14.03 -5.26 -2.63
N GLU A 307 -13.50 -4.28 -3.37
CA GLU A 307 -13.16 -4.45 -4.78
C GLU A 307 -12.02 -5.48 -4.91
N GLY A 308 -10.97 -5.33 -4.09
CA GLY A 308 -9.86 -6.28 -4.03
C GLY A 308 -10.31 -7.70 -3.71
N LEU A 309 -11.16 -7.87 -2.69
CA LEU A 309 -11.70 -9.17 -2.32
C LEU A 309 -12.46 -9.83 -3.50
N ARG A 310 -13.31 -9.07 -4.19
CA ARG A 310 -14.05 -9.59 -5.37
C ARG A 310 -13.13 -9.99 -6.52
N LEU A 311 -12.02 -9.28 -6.73
CA LEU A 311 -11.03 -9.66 -7.76
C LEU A 311 -10.37 -10.99 -7.43
N MET A 312 -10.05 -11.24 -6.14
CA MET A 312 -9.52 -12.52 -5.67
C MET A 312 -10.56 -13.66 -5.79
N GLU A 313 -11.80 -13.43 -5.33
CA GLU A 313 -12.88 -14.44 -5.40
C GLU A 313 -13.19 -14.89 -6.83
N ARG A 314 -12.98 -14.01 -7.81
CA ARG A 314 -13.15 -14.31 -9.24
C ARG A 314 -11.91 -14.92 -9.88
N GLY A 315 -10.81 -15.08 -9.14
CA GLY A 315 -9.53 -15.56 -9.68
C GLY A 315 -8.89 -14.62 -10.69
N VAL A 316 -9.24 -13.32 -10.64
CA VAL A 316 -8.63 -12.30 -11.51
C VAL A 316 -7.25 -11.93 -11.04
N LEU A 317 -7.03 -11.95 -9.73
CA LEU A 317 -5.75 -11.66 -9.08
C LEU A 317 -5.42 -12.75 -8.06
N SER A 318 -4.14 -13.15 -8.04
CA SER A 318 -3.54 -14.07 -7.07
C SER A 318 -2.38 -13.34 -6.37
N PRO A 319 -2.66 -12.39 -5.46
CA PRO A 319 -1.63 -11.50 -4.91
C PRO A 319 -0.59 -12.23 -4.06
N GLU A 320 -0.89 -13.44 -3.56
CA GLU A 320 0.03 -14.31 -2.84
C GLU A 320 1.27 -14.69 -3.64
N GLU A 321 1.22 -14.61 -4.97
CA GLU A 321 2.36 -14.89 -5.85
C GLU A 321 3.51 -13.88 -5.69
N TYR A 322 3.26 -12.73 -5.04
CA TYR A 322 4.23 -11.64 -4.93
C TYR A 322 4.97 -11.60 -3.58
N PHE A 323 4.67 -12.51 -2.68
CA PHE A 323 5.48 -12.67 -1.46
C PHE A 323 6.87 -13.21 -1.80
N SER A 324 7.89 -12.53 -1.29
CA SER A 324 9.28 -12.92 -1.53
C SER A 324 9.84 -13.85 -0.44
N HIS A 325 9.31 -13.78 0.76
CA HIS A 325 9.78 -14.52 1.94
C HIS A 325 8.61 -14.90 2.84
N ASP A 326 8.77 -16.00 3.57
CA ASP A 326 7.89 -16.44 4.63
C ASP A 326 8.71 -16.60 5.92
N PHE A 327 8.25 -15.96 7.00
CA PHE A 327 8.88 -16.00 8.32
C PHE A 327 7.92 -16.66 9.32
N LYS A 328 8.50 -17.40 10.30
CA LYS A 328 7.75 -18.08 11.38
C LYS A 328 7.67 -17.25 12.65
#